data_58ddd505188e321be32602aafed748e8
#
_entry.id   58ddd505188e321be32602aafed748e8
#
_cell.length_a   1.000
_cell.length_b   1.000
_cell.length_c   1.000
_cell.angle_alpha   90.00
_cell.angle_beta   90.00
_cell.angle_gamma   90.00
#
_symmetry.space_group_name_H-M   'P 1'
#
loop_
_entity.id
_entity.type
_entity.pdbx_description
1 polymer ?
#
loop_
_entity_poly.entity_id
_entity_poly.type
_entity_poly.pdbx_seq_one_letter_code
_entity_poly.pdbx_strand_id
1 'polypeptide(L)'
;MCRGARRFTDLIRYDDRREISAYAKSLREWLGFESREGIRDHVIRYLPRDTEIFRQMAPGSEYPAAHALATRLFEQEARCTGLTEGSAEYRELHRSMVPPYRLDSISNRWWKLRADFPARTLMAHLGKDCYSHIHYDSARARTISVREAARLQSFPDGFVFCGTMNPALRQIGNAVPPLMAYAIAMTIKESLLEAVNAPAAEIIAAE
;
A
#
# COMPACT_ATOMS: atom_id res chain seq x y z
N MET A 1 -12.46 -16.54 17.33
CA MET A 1 -13.22 -16.75 16.09
C MET A 1 -12.42 -16.18 14.94
N CYS A 2 -11.82 -17.01 14.11
CA CYS A 2 -11.19 -16.56 12.86
C CYS A 2 -12.29 -16.03 11.95
N ARG A 3 -12.31 -14.71 11.71
CA ARG A 3 -13.14 -14.14 10.63
C ARG A 3 -12.65 -14.78 9.34
N GLY A 4 -13.55 -15.47 8.62
CA GLY A 4 -13.23 -16.10 7.35
C GLY A 4 -12.52 -15.12 6.41
N ALA A 5 -11.59 -15.61 5.60
CA ALA A 5 -10.85 -14.79 4.64
C ALA A 5 -11.85 -14.07 3.73
N ARG A 6 -11.78 -12.74 3.64
CA ARG A 6 -12.64 -11.95 2.74
C ARG A 6 -12.33 -12.31 1.30
N ARG A 7 -13.38 -12.48 0.49
CA ARG A 7 -13.22 -12.65 -0.95
C ARG A 7 -12.88 -11.30 -1.59
N PHE A 8 -12.21 -11.34 -2.71
CA PHE A 8 -11.80 -10.14 -3.46
C PHE A 8 -13.00 -9.24 -3.84
N THR A 9 -14.15 -9.84 -4.06
CA THR A 9 -15.39 -9.17 -4.48
C THR A 9 -16.29 -8.72 -3.34
N ASP A 10 -15.96 -9.02 -2.07
CA ASP A 10 -16.83 -8.69 -0.95
C ASP A 10 -16.96 -7.17 -0.80
N LEU A 11 -18.21 -6.70 -0.72
CA LEU A 11 -18.52 -5.30 -0.49
C LEU A 11 -18.35 -4.97 1.01
N ILE A 12 -17.58 -3.94 1.30
CA ILE A 12 -17.48 -3.34 2.62
C ILE A 12 -18.21 -2.01 2.59
N ARG A 13 -19.32 -1.93 3.32
CA ARG A 13 -20.11 -0.69 3.40
C ARG A 13 -19.28 0.43 4.04
N TYR A 14 -19.54 1.67 3.63
CA TYR A 14 -18.99 2.84 4.27
C TYR A 14 -19.51 2.97 5.71
N ASP A 15 -18.71 3.58 6.57
CA ASP A 15 -19.13 3.96 7.91
C ASP A 15 -19.60 5.44 7.87
N ASP A 16 -20.90 5.63 7.79
CA ASP A 16 -21.51 6.96 7.64
C ASP A 16 -21.41 7.82 8.93
N ARG A 17 -20.94 7.22 10.03
CA ARG A 17 -20.73 7.94 11.31
C ARG A 17 -19.44 8.76 11.32
N ARG A 18 -18.58 8.60 10.33
CA ARG A 18 -17.30 9.30 10.22
C ARG A 18 -17.38 10.38 9.17
N GLU A 19 -16.90 11.55 9.52
CA GLU A 19 -16.66 12.61 8.52
C GLU A 19 -15.65 12.09 7.47
N ILE A 20 -15.96 12.33 6.21
CA ILE A 20 -15.12 11.94 5.09
C ILE A 20 -14.28 13.13 4.63
N SER A 21 -12.99 12.93 4.40
CA SER A 21 -12.14 13.94 3.78
C SER A 21 -12.58 14.26 2.35
N ALA A 22 -12.28 15.47 1.87
CA ALA A 22 -12.54 15.88 0.49
C ALA A 22 -11.93 14.89 -0.52
N TYR A 23 -10.73 14.37 -0.23
CA TYR A 23 -10.08 13.34 -1.05
C TYR A 23 -10.89 12.04 -1.10
N ALA A 24 -11.34 11.52 0.03
CA ALA A 24 -12.14 10.30 0.05
C ALA A 24 -13.50 10.51 -0.66
N LYS A 25 -14.08 11.70 -0.55
CA LYS A 25 -15.30 12.06 -1.26
C LYS A 25 -15.09 12.07 -2.77
N SER A 26 -14.02 12.68 -3.27
CA SER A 26 -13.71 12.70 -4.71
C SER A 26 -13.53 11.30 -5.30
N LEU A 27 -12.93 10.38 -4.56
CA LEU A 27 -12.78 8.99 -5.01
C LEU A 27 -14.11 8.21 -5.02
N ARG A 28 -15.05 8.54 -4.13
CA ARG A 28 -16.38 7.91 -4.08
C ARG A 28 -17.32 8.42 -5.18
N GLU A 29 -17.22 9.70 -5.50
CA GLU A 29 -18.12 10.43 -6.40
C GLU A 29 -17.52 10.65 -7.81
N TRP A 30 -16.46 9.95 -8.15
CA TRP A 30 -15.78 10.09 -9.45
C TRP A 30 -16.71 9.70 -10.58
N LEU A 31 -16.95 10.66 -11.50
CA LEU A 31 -17.90 10.50 -12.61
C LEU A 31 -17.60 9.24 -13.45
N GLY A 32 -18.60 8.38 -13.61
CA GLY A 32 -18.49 7.10 -14.30
C GLY A 32 -17.89 5.96 -13.49
N PHE A 33 -17.44 6.24 -12.26
CA PHE A 33 -16.89 5.25 -11.31
C PHE A 33 -17.39 5.49 -9.89
N GLU A 34 -18.61 5.95 -9.75
CA GLU A 34 -19.20 6.22 -8.44
C GLU A 34 -19.37 4.95 -7.62
N SER A 35 -19.11 5.05 -6.33
CA SER A 35 -19.37 3.99 -5.38
C SER A 35 -20.13 4.53 -4.17
N ARG A 36 -21.44 4.30 -4.15
CA ARG A 36 -22.35 4.86 -3.13
C ARG A 36 -22.45 4.00 -1.88
N GLU A 37 -22.33 2.69 -2.01
CA GLU A 37 -22.62 1.75 -0.93
C GLU A 37 -21.39 1.37 -0.11
N GLY A 38 -20.21 1.34 -0.73
CA GLY A 38 -18.99 0.87 -0.08
C GLY A 38 -17.87 0.58 -1.06
N ILE A 39 -16.86 -0.12 -0.60
CA ILE A 39 -15.67 -0.49 -1.38
C ILE A 39 -15.58 -2.00 -1.58
N ARG A 40 -15.02 -2.41 -2.72
CA ARG A 40 -14.56 -3.78 -3.00
C ARG A 40 -13.05 -3.86 -2.93
N ASP A 41 -12.50 -5.04 -3.11
CA ASP A 41 -11.05 -5.30 -3.17
C ASP A 41 -10.29 -4.94 -1.89
N HIS A 42 -10.98 -4.87 -0.74
CA HIS A 42 -10.33 -4.66 0.55
C HIS A 42 -9.77 -5.98 1.09
N VAL A 43 -8.91 -6.61 0.29
CA VAL A 43 -8.21 -7.85 0.63
C VAL A 43 -6.81 -7.51 1.13
N ILE A 44 -6.40 -8.21 2.17
CA ILE A 44 -5.14 -8.01 2.90
C ILE A 44 -4.33 -9.28 2.78
N ARG A 45 -3.01 -9.13 2.57
CA ARG A 45 -2.11 -10.28 2.59
C ARG A 45 -2.02 -10.87 4.01
N TYR A 46 -2.20 -12.17 4.10
CA TYR A 46 -2.07 -12.89 5.36
C TYR A 46 -0.58 -13.14 5.68
N LEU A 47 -0.07 -12.53 6.74
CA LEU A 47 1.34 -12.55 7.15
C LEU A 47 1.41 -12.79 8.67
N PRO A 48 1.02 -13.98 9.17
CA PRO A 48 0.89 -14.24 10.60
C PRO A 48 2.23 -14.12 11.35
N ARG A 49 3.33 -14.53 10.74
CA ARG A 49 4.68 -14.42 11.29
C ARG A 49 5.02 -12.98 11.69
N ASP A 50 4.64 -12.02 10.84
CA ASP A 50 5.13 -10.65 10.94
C ASP A 50 4.14 -9.73 11.69
N THR A 51 2.98 -10.24 12.08
CA THR A 51 1.91 -9.45 12.72
C THR A 51 2.41 -8.74 13.98
N GLU A 52 3.17 -9.43 14.83
CA GLU A 52 3.66 -8.83 16.07
C GLU A 52 4.75 -7.79 15.81
N ILE A 53 5.58 -8.01 14.80
CA ILE A 53 6.57 -7.03 14.34
C ILE A 53 5.83 -5.77 13.86
N PHE A 54 4.80 -5.91 13.01
CA PHE A 54 4.02 -4.76 12.52
C PHE A 54 3.34 -3.99 13.63
N ARG A 55 2.89 -4.68 14.69
CA ARG A 55 2.27 -4.05 15.86
C ARG A 55 3.25 -3.17 16.62
N GLN A 56 4.47 -3.65 16.81
CA GLN A 56 5.48 -2.96 17.62
C GLN A 56 6.32 -1.95 16.84
N MET A 57 6.38 -2.04 15.50
CA MET A 57 7.08 -1.03 14.71
C MET A 57 6.49 0.37 14.91
N ALA A 58 7.33 1.35 15.11
CA ALA A 58 6.91 2.76 15.09
C ALA A 58 6.55 3.21 13.67
N PRO A 59 5.56 4.11 13.47
CA PRO A 59 5.30 4.72 12.17
C PRO A 59 6.56 5.39 11.60
N GLY A 60 6.83 5.19 10.32
CA GLY A 60 8.04 5.69 9.65
C GLY A 60 9.29 4.82 9.80
N SER A 61 9.24 3.76 10.61
CA SER A 61 10.40 2.87 10.75
C SER A 61 10.57 1.92 9.56
N GLU A 62 11.81 1.47 9.39
CA GLU A 62 12.30 0.67 8.27
C GLU A 62 12.77 -0.72 8.70
N TYR A 63 13.32 -1.47 7.75
CA TYR A 63 13.78 -2.85 7.95
C TYR A 63 14.73 -3.04 9.15
N PRO A 64 15.74 -2.18 9.43
CA PRO A 64 16.59 -2.37 10.60
C PRO A 64 15.81 -2.43 11.92
N ALA A 65 14.79 -1.58 12.08
CA ALA A 65 13.92 -1.61 13.26
C ALA A 65 13.05 -2.87 13.31
N ALA A 66 12.52 -3.31 12.17
CA ALA A 66 11.76 -4.54 12.08
C ALA A 66 12.61 -5.78 12.42
N HIS A 67 13.83 -5.83 11.92
CA HIS A 67 14.78 -6.91 12.22
C HIS A 67 15.15 -6.95 13.70
N ALA A 68 15.49 -5.80 14.31
CA ALA A 68 15.79 -5.72 15.74
C ALA A 68 14.59 -6.18 16.61
N LEU A 69 13.35 -5.81 16.22
CA LEU A 69 12.14 -6.29 16.89
C LEU A 69 11.98 -7.81 16.75
N ALA A 70 12.17 -8.34 15.54
CA ALA A 70 12.08 -9.78 15.29
C ALA A 70 13.12 -10.57 16.11
N THR A 71 14.35 -10.09 16.15
CA THR A 71 15.42 -10.70 16.96
C THR A 71 15.07 -10.69 18.44
N ARG A 72 14.59 -9.57 18.96
CA ARG A 72 14.15 -9.48 20.38
C ARG A 72 13.01 -10.45 20.70
N LEU A 73 12.00 -10.54 19.81
CA LEU A 73 10.88 -11.47 19.99
C LEU A 73 11.36 -12.92 19.95
N PHE A 74 12.26 -13.25 19.03
CA PHE A 74 12.89 -14.57 18.96
C PHE A 74 13.67 -14.91 20.25
N GLU A 75 14.51 -14.00 20.74
CA GLU A 75 15.29 -14.22 21.96
C GLU A 75 14.37 -14.43 23.20
N GLN A 76 13.26 -13.67 23.27
CA GLN A 76 12.27 -13.84 24.29
C GLN A 76 11.61 -15.23 24.22
N GLU A 77 11.19 -15.67 23.04
CA GLU A 77 10.57 -16.98 22.84
C GLU A 77 11.54 -18.12 23.11
N ALA A 78 12.80 -18.01 22.65
CA ALA A 78 13.84 -19.00 22.92
C ALA A 78 14.11 -19.16 24.42
N ARG A 79 14.11 -18.06 25.20
CA ARG A 79 14.24 -18.11 26.66
C ARG A 79 13.03 -18.74 27.31
N CYS A 80 11.80 -18.37 26.89
CA CYS A 80 10.57 -18.92 27.44
C CYS A 80 10.45 -20.43 27.22
N THR A 81 10.92 -20.91 26.08
CA THR A 81 10.89 -22.33 25.70
C THR A 81 12.12 -23.13 26.16
N GLY A 82 13.10 -22.46 26.80
CA GLY A 82 14.31 -23.10 27.34
C GLY A 82 15.22 -23.70 26.25
N LEU A 83 15.21 -23.16 25.04
CA LEU A 83 16.03 -23.64 23.94
C LEU A 83 17.52 -23.31 24.14
N THR A 84 18.38 -24.29 23.95
CA THR A 84 19.83 -24.13 24.02
C THR A 84 20.33 -23.48 22.73
N GLU A 85 21.12 -22.43 22.86
CA GLU A 85 21.77 -21.77 21.73
C GLU A 85 22.55 -22.77 20.85
N GLY A 86 22.36 -22.66 19.54
CA GLY A 86 22.99 -23.56 18.58
C GLY A 86 22.30 -24.93 18.39
N SER A 87 21.25 -25.25 19.14
CA SER A 87 20.44 -26.45 18.88
C SER A 87 19.72 -26.39 17.54
N ALA A 88 19.22 -27.50 17.06
CA ALA A 88 18.44 -27.56 15.83
C ALA A 88 17.12 -26.75 15.97
N GLU A 89 16.47 -26.89 17.09
CA GLU A 89 15.22 -26.22 17.46
C GLU A 89 15.42 -24.69 17.57
N TYR A 90 16.52 -24.26 18.15
CA TYR A 90 16.88 -22.85 18.24
C TYR A 90 17.06 -22.22 16.84
N ARG A 91 17.77 -22.91 15.93
CA ARG A 91 17.94 -22.44 14.54
C ARG A 91 16.64 -22.44 13.78
N GLU A 92 15.75 -23.40 14.02
CA GLU A 92 14.44 -23.47 13.36
C GLU A 92 13.55 -22.31 13.86
N LEU A 93 13.50 -22.06 15.16
CA LEU A 93 12.76 -20.92 15.72
C LEU A 93 13.28 -19.60 15.15
N HIS A 94 14.62 -19.44 15.09
CA HIS A 94 15.21 -18.23 14.48
C HIS A 94 14.74 -18.03 13.03
N ARG A 95 14.83 -19.09 12.19
CA ARG A 95 14.39 -19.03 10.79
C ARG A 95 12.89 -18.73 10.64
N SER A 96 12.07 -19.19 11.58
CA SER A 96 10.63 -18.96 11.55
C SER A 96 10.24 -17.53 11.97
N MET A 97 11.04 -16.86 12.78
CA MET A 97 10.70 -15.55 13.38
C MET A 97 11.47 -14.38 12.77
N VAL A 98 12.76 -14.57 12.47
CA VAL A 98 13.62 -13.47 12.02
C VAL A 98 13.68 -13.41 10.50
N PRO A 99 13.37 -12.27 9.88
CA PRO A 99 13.47 -12.11 8.43
C PRO A 99 14.91 -12.33 7.92
N PRO A 100 15.12 -13.06 6.80
CA PRO A 100 16.44 -13.53 6.37
C PRO A 100 17.27 -12.49 5.60
N TYR A 101 16.85 -11.24 5.55
CA TYR A 101 17.51 -10.22 4.75
C TYR A 101 18.66 -9.58 5.51
N ARG A 102 19.75 -9.28 4.81
CA ARG A 102 20.90 -8.57 5.38
C ARG A 102 20.54 -7.13 5.73
N LEU A 103 21.09 -6.63 6.85
CA LEU A 103 20.84 -5.25 7.32
C LEU A 103 21.49 -4.19 6.43
N ASP A 104 22.59 -4.54 5.77
CA ASP A 104 23.35 -3.68 4.86
C ASP A 104 22.79 -3.68 3.43
N SER A 105 21.79 -4.50 3.14
CA SER A 105 21.13 -4.47 1.84
C SER A 105 20.19 -3.29 1.73
N ILE A 106 20.18 -2.62 0.55
CA ILE A 106 19.21 -1.56 0.26
C ILE A 106 17.81 -2.15 0.37
N SER A 107 17.11 -1.83 1.45
CA SER A 107 15.82 -2.42 1.70
C SER A 107 14.70 -1.38 1.58
N ASN A 108 14.09 -1.34 0.40
CA ASN A 108 12.77 -0.73 0.24
C ASN A 108 11.65 -1.64 0.77
N ARG A 109 12.00 -2.72 1.47
CA ARG A 109 11.09 -3.84 1.72
C ARG A 109 10.20 -3.62 2.93
N TRP A 110 10.73 -3.11 4.02
CA TRP A 110 9.97 -2.89 5.25
C TRP A 110 9.84 -1.41 5.51
N TRP A 111 8.63 -0.91 5.38
CA TRP A 111 8.33 0.49 5.69
C TRP A 111 6.95 0.59 6.31
N LYS A 112 6.89 1.07 7.54
CA LYS A 112 5.63 1.39 8.20
C LYS A 112 5.22 2.81 7.84
N LEU A 113 4.07 2.93 7.20
CA LEU A 113 3.51 4.22 6.79
C LEU A 113 3.28 5.14 8.00
N ARG A 114 3.15 6.42 7.74
CA ARG A 114 2.75 7.44 8.70
C ARG A 114 1.39 8.01 8.29
N ALA A 115 0.55 8.36 9.27
CA ALA A 115 -0.76 8.94 8.98
C ALA A 115 -0.67 10.40 8.50
N ASP A 116 0.37 11.10 8.93
CA ASP A 116 0.63 12.53 8.73
C ASP A 116 1.65 12.82 7.62
N PHE A 117 1.98 11.83 6.80
CA PHE A 117 3.01 11.95 5.76
C PHE A 117 2.59 11.25 4.47
N PRO A 118 3.03 11.73 3.29
CA PRO A 118 2.78 11.06 2.02
C PRO A 118 3.29 9.62 2.03
N ALA A 119 2.53 8.71 1.43
CA ALA A 119 2.96 7.35 1.23
C ALA A 119 4.13 7.29 0.23
N ARG A 120 4.95 6.24 0.34
CA ARG A 120 5.96 5.95 -0.69
C ARG A 120 5.29 5.61 -2.02
N THR A 121 6.03 5.79 -3.11
CA THR A 121 5.61 5.39 -4.45
C THR A 121 5.25 3.90 -4.50
N LEU A 122 4.06 3.63 -4.97
CA LEU A 122 3.59 2.27 -5.23
C LEU A 122 4.21 1.76 -6.53
N MET A 123 4.90 0.64 -6.46
CA MET A 123 5.58 0.05 -7.61
C MET A 123 4.98 -1.32 -7.96
N ALA A 124 5.16 -1.77 -9.20
CA ALA A 124 4.63 -3.03 -9.71
C ALA A 124 4.98 -4.27 -8.86
N HIS A 125 6.14 -4.27 -8.18
CA HIS A 125 6.55 -5.36 -7.32
C HIS A 125 5.73 -5.49 -6.02
N LEU A 126 4.87 -4.53 -5.70
CA LEU A 126 3.92 -4.63 -4.58
C LEU A 126 3.08 -5.92 -4.65
N GLY A 127 2.85 -6.45 -5.87
CA GLY A 127 2.20 -7.74 -6.08
C GLY A 127 2.96 -8.95 -5.53
N LYS A 128 4.28 -8.85 -5.27
CA LYS A 128 5.08 -9.95 -4.70
C LYS A 128 5.01 -9.96 -3.17
N ASP A 129 5.26 -8.81 -2.58
CA ASP A 129 5.15 -8.59 -1.14
C ASP A 129 4.65 -7.16 -0.90
N CYS A 130 4.02 -6.91 0.23
CA CYS A 130 3.49 -5.60 0.59
C CYS A 130 4.29 -4.93 1.72
N TYR A 131 5.49 -5.41 2.02
CA TYR A 131 6.28 -4.93 3.16
C TYR A 131 6.73 -3.48 3.03
N SER A 132 6.80 -2.93 1.83
CA SER A 132 7.06 -1.51 1.60
C SER A 132 5.91 -0.59 2.03
N HIS A 133 4.74 -1.16 2.36
CA HIS A 133 3.54 -0.43 2.74
C HIS A 133 2.83 -1.11 3.92
N ILE A 134 3.51 -1.15 5.07
CA ILE A 134 2.92 -1.60 6.33
C ILE A 134 1.99 -0.50 6.83
N HIS A 135 0.78 -0.86 7.25
CA HIS A 135 -0.24 0.09 7.71
C HIS A 135 0.25 0.87 8.92
N TYR A 136 0.00 2.18 8.96
CA TYR A 136 0.48 3.07 10.03
C TYR A 136 -0.12 2.75 11.40
N ASP A 137 -1.37 2.29 11.44
CA ASP A 137 -2.07 1.94 12.68
C ASP A 137 -1.58 0.59 13.20
N SER A 138 -0.87 0.63 14.32
CA SER A 138 -0.33 -0.55 15.01
C SER A 138 -1.39 -1.55 15.46
N ALA A 139 -2.61 -1.09 15.78
CA ALA A 139 -3.70 -1.98 16.17
C ALA A 139 -4.16 -2.89 15.01
N ARG A 140 -3.96 -2.46 13.77
CA ARG A 140 -4.27 -3.28 12.60
C ARG A 140 -3.21 -4.32 12.29
N ALA A 141 -1.95 -4.06 12.60
CA ALA A 141 -0.81 -4.98 12.51
C ALA A 141 -0.75 -5.76 11.16
N ARG A 142 -0.78 -5.05 10.04
CA ARG A 142 -0.88 -5.60 8.69
C ARG A 142 -0.24 -4.71 7.63
N THR A 143 -0.08 -5.19 6.43
CA THR A 143 0.17 -4.37 5.25
C THR A 143 -1.12 -3.72 4.73
N ILE A 144 -1.02 -2.76 3.81
CA ILE A 144 -2.20 -2.16 3.18
C ILE A 144 -2.97 -3.19 2.34
N SER A 145 -4.26 -2.96 2.19
CA SER A 145 -5.12 -3.74 1.29
C SER A 145 -4.98 -3.28 -0.16
N VAL A 146 -5.52 -4.07 -1.10
CA VAL A 146 -5.59 -3.69 -2.52
C VAL A 146 -6.32 -2.37 -2.70
N ARG A 147 -7.47 -2.17 -2.05
CA ARG A 147 -8.23 -0.91 -2.15
C ARG A 147 -7.51 0.27 -1.52
N GLU A 148 -6.81 0.07 -0.41
CA GLU A 148 -5.97 1.12 0.18
C GLU A 148 -4.83 1.52 -0.78
N ALA A 149 -4.16 0.55 -1.42
CA ALA A 149 -3.16 0.82 -2.45
C ALA A 149 -3.77 1.59 -3.65
N ALA A 150 -4.95 1.19 -4.11
CA ALA A 150 -5.67 1.88 -5.18
C ALA A 150 -5.97 3.35 -4.82
N ARG A 151 -6.45 3.60 -3.61
CA ARG A 151 -6.71 4.95 -3.12
C ARG A 151 -5.44 5.80 -3.00
N LEU A 152 -4.32 5.23 -2.58
CA LEU A 152 -3.03 5.93 -2.56
C LEU A 152 -2.59 6.36 -3.97
N GLN A 153 -2.96 5.60 -5.00
CA GLN A 153 -2.76 5.92 -6.42
C GLN A 153 -3.91 6.72 -7.02
N SER A 154 -4.83 7.24 -6.21
CA SER A 154 -6.00 8.02 -6.65
C SER A 154 -6.99 7.29 -7.57
N PHE A 155 -7.06 5.96 -7.55
CA PHE A 155 -8.12 5.23 -8.25
C PHE A 155 -9.47 5.47 -7.60
N PRO A 156 -10.53 5.70 -8.40
CA PRO A 156 -11.90 5.79 -7.89
C PRO A 156 -12.33 4.52 -7.15
N ASP A 157 -13.21 4.66 -6.16
CA ASP A 157 -13.69 3.51 -5.39
C ASP A 157 -14.54 2.53 -6.23
N GLY A 158 -15.19 3.02 -7.27
CA GLY A 158 -15.94 2.20 -8.21
C GLY A 158 -15.09 1.52 -9.29
N PHE A 159 -13.79 1.80 -9.38
CA PHE A 159 -12.92 1.12 -10.34
C PHE A 159 -12.73 -0.35 -9.95
N VAL A 160 -12.91 -1.26 -10.92
CA VAL A 160 -12.80 -2.71 -10.73
C VAL A 160 -11.48 -3.22 -11.33
N PHE A 161 -10.67 -3.87 -10.51
CA PHE A 161 -9.43 -4.51 -10.95
C PHE A 161 -9.68 -5.93 -11.46
N CYS A 162 -8.94 -6.35 -12.47
CA CYS A 162 -9.04 -7.69 -13.01
C CYS A 162 -8.18 -8.69 -12.22
N GLY A 163 -8.73 -9.90 -12.03
CA GLY A 163 -8.05 -11.02 -11.40
C GLY A 163 -8.12 -11.00 -9.87
N THR A 164 -7.08 -11.50 -9.23
CA THR A 164 -6.97 -11.60 -7.77
C THR A 164 -6.03 -10.52 -7.20
N MET A 165 -5.70 -10.62 -5.91
CA MET A 165 -4.89 -9.62 -5.19
C MET A 165 -3.57 -9.26 -5.91
N ASN A 166 -2.77 -10.25 -6.32
CA ASN A 166 -1.45 -9.95 -6.92
C ASN A 166 -1.53 -9.30 -8.30
N PRO A 167 -2.38 -9.76 -9.23
CA PRO A 167 -2.68 -9.04 -10.47
C PRO A 167 -3.18 -7.60 -10.24
N ALA A 168 -4.11 -7.40 -9.31
CA ALA A 168 -4.63 -6.07 -8.99
C ALA A 168 -3.55 -5.12 -8.46
N LEU A 169 -2.70 -5.59 -7.53
CA LEU A 169 -1.57 -4.79 -7.03
C LEU A 169 -0.56 -4.44 -8.13
N ARG A 170 -0.35 -5.33 -9.12
CA ARG A 170 0.48 -5.00 -10.30
C ARG A 170 -0.16 -3.96 -11.20
N GLN A 171 -1.48 -4.04 -11.44
CA GLN A 171 -2.20 -3.02 -12.19
C GLN A 171 -2.06 -1.65 -11.51
N ILE A 172 -2.26 -1.58 -10.20
CA ILE A 172 -2.10 -0.37 -9.41
C ILE A 172 -0.67 0.19 -9.51
N GLY A 173 0.34 -0.66 -9.29
CA GLY A 173 1.73 -0.22 -9.27
C GLY A 173 2.32 0.13 -10.66
N ASN A 174 1.69 -0.30 -11.76
CA ASN A 174 2.07 0.05 -13.13
C ASN A 174 1.30 1.28 -13.65
N ALA A 175 0.27 1.71 -12.96
CA ALA A 175 -0.58 2.78 -13.44
C ALA A 175 0.03 4.16 -13.16
N VAL A 176 -0.22 5.10 -14.05
CA VAL A 176 -0.13 6.52 -13.73
C VAL A 176 -1.33 6.87 -12.85
N PRO A 177 -1.14 7.54 -11.69
CA PRO A 177 -2.25 7.92 -10.82
C PRO A 177 -3.30 8.74 -11.57
N PRO A 178 -4.60 8.39 -11.53
CA PRO A 178 -5.65 9.08 -12.30
C PRO A 178 -5.68 10.60 -12.10
N LEU A 179 -5.49 11.11 -10.87
CA LEU A 179 -5.42 12.55 -10.63
C LEU A 179 -4.20 13.21 -11.27
N MET A 180 -3.05 12.52 -11.30
CA MET A 180 -1.85 13.01 -11.99
C MET A 180 -2.07 13.04 -13.50
N ALA A 181 -2.65 11.97 -14.07
CA ALA A 181 -2.98 11.90 -15.49
C ALA A 181 -3.95 13.01 -15.88
N TYR A 182 -4.96 13.28 -15.03
CA TYR A 182 -5.91 14.38 -15.25
C TYR A 182 -5.20 15.75 -15.26
N ALA A 183 -4.32 16.02 -14.30
CA ALA A 183 -3.60 17.28 -14.25
C ALA A 183 -2.72 17.49 -15.50
N ILE A 184 -1.99 16.46 -15.93
CA ILE A 184 -1.18 16.49 -17.15
C ILE A 184 -2.06 16.75 -18.39
N ALA A 185 -3.19 16.04 -18.51
CA ALA A 185 -4.11 16.19 -19.63
C ALA A 185 -4.71 17.60 -19.70
N MET A 186 -5.00 18.21 -18.54
CA MET A 186 -5.50 19.60 -18.51
C MET A 186 -4.45 20.60 -18.99
N THR A 187 -3.19 20.45 -18.57
CA THR A 187 -2.09 21.31 -19.06
C THR A 187 -1.89 21.18 -20.56
N ILE A 188 -1.88 19.94 -21.08
CA ILE A 188 -1.77 19.70 -22.54
C ILE A 188 -2.95 20.34 -23.29
N LYS A 189 -4.17 20.18 -22.77
CA LYS A 189 -5.37 20.79 -23.36
C LYS A 189 -5.26 22.30 -23.44
N GLU A 190 -4.82 22.95 -22.37
CA GLU A 190 -4.62 24.41 -22.33
C GLU A 190 -3.61 24.86 -23.39
N SER A 191 -2.44 24.22 -23.44
CA SER A 191 -1.41 24.52 -24.45
C SER A 191 -1.89 24.32 -25.89
N LEU A 192 -2.68 23.28 -26.15
CA LEU A 192 -3.26 23.04 -27.47
C LEU A 192 -4.30 24.10 -27.84
N LEU A 193 -5.14 24.54 -26.89
CA LEU A 193 -6.09 25.61 -27.17
C LEU A 193 -5.43 26.95 -27.39
N GLU A 194 -4.34 27.26 -26.69
CA GLU A 194 -3.54 28.46 -26.93
C GLU A 194 -2.92 28.42 -28.34
N ALA A 195 -2.32 27.30 -28.75
CA ALA A 195 -1.73 27.13 -30.07
C ALA A 195 -2.76 27.25 -31.21
N VAL A 196 -3.98 26.70 -31.03
CA VAL A 196 -5.07 26.80 -32.02
C VAL A 196 -5.61 28.24 -32.15
N ASN A 197 -5.62 28.97 -31.02
CA ASN A 197 -6.13 30.36 -31.00
C ASN A 197 -5.05 31.42 -31.30
N ALA A 198 -3.77 31.02 -31.44
CA ALA A 198 -2.69 31.93 -31.79
C ALA A 198 -2.92 32.51 -33.20
N PRO A 199 -2.80 33.84 -33.40
CA PRO A 199 -2.94 34.42 -34.71
C PRO A 199 -1.88 33.88 -35.65
N ALA A 200 -2.27 33.54 -36.91
CA ALA A 200 -1.43 32.90 -37.90
C ALA A 200 -0.09 33.65 -38.22
N ALA A 201 0.04 34.88 -37.79
CA ALA A 201 1.25 35.70 -37.97
C ALA A 201 2.41 35.30 -37.01
N GLU A 202 2.13 34.66 -35.87
CA GLU A 202 3.18 34.21 -34.93
C GLU A 202 3.80 32.84 -35.29
N ILE A 203 3.10 32.04 -36.08
CA ILE A 203 3.58 30.71 -36.49
C ILE A 203 4.69 30.81 -37.56
N ILE A 204 4.71 31.89 -38.38
CA ILE A 204 5.70 32.09 -39.46
C ILE A 204 7.01 32.69 -38.91
N ALA A 205 7.06 33.24 -37.74
CA ALA A 205 8.24 33.84 -37.11
C ALA A 205 9.11 32.86 -36.31
N ALA A 206 8.68 31.58 -36.18
CA ALA A 206 9.38 30.53 -35.41
C ALA A 206 10.08 29.48 -36.32
N GLU A 207 10.03 29.62 -37.65
CA GLU A 207 10.86 28.88 -38.61
C GLU A 207 12.07 29.72 -39.02
#